data_708d5230fb6f6d74f07856745ecdd1de
#
_entry.id   708d5230fb6f6d74f07856745ecdd1de
#
_cell.length_a   1.000
_cell.length_b   1.000
_cell.length_c   1.000
_cell.angle_alpha   90.00
_cell.angle_beta   90.00
_cell.angle_gamma   90.00
#
_symmetry.space_group_name_H-M   'P 1'
#
loop_
_entity.id
_entity.type
_entity.pdbx_description
1 polymer ?
#
loop_
_entity_poly.entity_id
_entity_poly.type
_entity_poly.pdbx_seq_one_letter_code
_entity_poly.pdbx_strand_id
1 'polypeptide(L)'
;MTWSERYPEYCSMIEAALPQYLPPVTLPQGKVCEAMAYSLLDGGKRIRGCLTLAMCELCGGEVQSALPLACAVEMVHAYSLIHDDLPCMDNDDLRRGKPSCHIKFGEGTALLAGDALLTHAFSAASDAYFNGTLPAETVLRCVNQLSRAAGVEGMIGGQVIDTAPEEVPMTPEQLEAMHSMKTGALIRSAAVLGCLAAGAPRDVVMQ
;
A
#
# COMPACT_ATOMS: atom_id res chain seq x y z
N MET A 1 -7.31 -22.01 12.64
CA MET A 1 -6.90 -20.77 13.33
C MET A 1 -7.86 -19.65 13.01
N THR A 2 -8.22 -18.85 13.99
CA THR A 2 -9.08 -17.67 13.79
C THR A 2 -8.26 -16.49 13.29
N TRP A 3 -8.93 -15.47 12.73
CA TRP A 3 -8.27 -14.20 12.36
C TRP A 3 -7.51 -13.58 13.54
N SER A 4 -8.11 -13.58 14.75
CA SER A 4 -7.50 -12.98 15.93
C SER A 4 -6.19 -13.66 16.36
N GLU A 5 -6.01 -14.93 16.05
CA GLU A 5 -4.77 -15.69 16.31
C GLU A 5 -3.71 -15.42 15.25
N ARG A 6 -4.10 -15.33 13.96
CA ARG A 6 -3.16 -15.17 12.83
C ARG A 6 -2.74 -13.74 12.58
N TYR A 7 -3.60 -12.76 12.85
CA TYR A 7 -3.32 -11.36 12.57
C TYR A 7 -2.02 -10.83 13.21
N PRO A 8 -1.69 -11.12 14.49
CA PRO A 8 -0.41 -10.70 15.07
C PRO A 8 0.81 -11.31 14.37
N GLU A 9 0.71 -12.54 13.88
CA GLU A 9 1.78 -13.21 13.15
C GLU A 9 2.02 -12.53 11.79
N TYR A 10 0.95 -12.24 11.03
CA TYR A 10 1.06 -11.49 9.78
C TYR A 10 1.65 -10.09 9.98
N CYS A 11 1.20 -9.36 11.02
CA CYS A 11 1.80 -8.07 11.37
C CYS A 11 3.31 -8.20 11.61
N SER A 12 3.73 -9.18 12.42
CA SER A 12 5.14 -9.42 12.73
C SER A 12 5.96 -9.76 11.48
N MET A 13 5.42 -10.56 10.56
CA MET A 13 6.07 -10.88 9.29
C MET A 13 6.29 -9.64 8.42
N ILE A 14 5.26 -8.80 8.29
CA ILE A 14 5.32 -7.57 7.51
C ILE A 14 6.30 -6.58 8.12
N GLU A 15 6.22 -6.35 9.44
CA GLU A 15 7.12 -5.43 10.16
C GLU A 15 8.60 -5.86 10.06
N ALA A 16 8.88 -7.16 10.07
CA ALA A 16 10.23 -7.69 9.88
C ALA A 16 10.72 -7.57 8.42
N ALA A 17 9.82 -7.62 7.44
CA ALA A 17 10.15 -7.58 6.03
C ALA A 17 10.30 -6.16 5.48
N LEU A 18 9.45 -5.21 5.89
CA LEU A 18 9.42 -3.84 5.37
C LEU A 18 10.80 -3.14 5.35
N PRO A 19 11.64 -3.21 6.41
CA PRO A 19 12.95 -2.58 6.39
C PRO A 19 13.89 -3.12 5.30
N GLN A 20 13.71 -4.39 4.89
CA GLN A 20 14.57 -5.04 3.89
C GLN A 20 14.31 -4.53 2.47
N TYR A 21 13.13 -3.94 2.23
CA TYR A 21 12.76 -3.34 0.96
C TYR A 21 13.11 -1.84 0.88
N LEU A 22 13.62 -1.21 1.94
CA LEU A 22 13.98 0.20 1.89
C LEU A 22 15.44 0.39 1.48
N PRO A 23 15.73 1.42 0.68
CA PRO A 23 17.10 1.75 0.32
C PRO A 23 17.88 2.26 1.55
N PRO A 24 19.21 2.04 1.60
CA PRO A 24 20.02 2.46 2.73
C PRO A 24 20.12 3.99 2.82
N VAL A 25 20.05 4.52 4.06
CA VAL A 25 20.14 5.96 4.34
C VAL A 25 21.55 6.55 4.12
N THR A 26 22.55 5.71 3.92
CA THR A 26 23.95 6.11 3.68
C THR A 26 24.20 6.64 2.27
N LEU A 27 23.21 6.56 1.38
CA LEU A 27 23.29 7.10 0.02
C LEU A 27 23.28 8.63 0.02
N PRO A 28 23.78 9.31 -1.03
CA PRO A 28 23.73 10.78 -1.16
C PRO A 28 22.30 11.35 -0.99
N GLN A 29 21.27 10.61 -1.39
CA GLN A 29 19.85 10.91 -1.23
C GLN A 29 19.25 10.42 0.12
N GLY A 30 20.07 10.10 1.11
CA GLY A 30 19.69 9.47 2.38
C GLY A 30 18.53 10.15 3.11
N LYS A 31 18.41 11.49 3.00
CA LYS A 31 17.31 12.25 3.61
C LYS A 31 15.93 11.79 3.11
N VAL A 32 15.78 11.47 1.82
CA VAL A 32 14.54 10.91 1.26
C VAL A 32 14.32 9.48 1.80
N CYS A 33 15.40 8.67 1.87
CA CYS A 33 15.31 7.32 2.44
C CYS A 33 14.89 7.33 3.91
N GLU A 34 15.39 8.30 4.72
CA GLU A 34 14.94 8.50 6.11
C GLU A 34 13.45 8.88 6.18
N ALA A 35 12.98 9.75 5.29
CA ALA A 35 11.57 10.16 5.24
C ALA A 35 10.63 9.00 4.81
N MET A 36 11.07 8.16 3.85
CA MET A 36 10.38 6.92 3.49
C MET A 36 10.27 5.98 4.69
N ALA A 37 11.39 5.70 5.37
CA ALA A 37 11.44 4.83 6.53
C ALA A 37 10.58 5.39 7.68
N TYR A 38 10.66 6.68 7.96
CA TYR A 38 9.87 7.35 8.98
C TYR A 38 8.36 7.14 8.79
N SER A 39 7.87 7.27 7.56
CA SER A 39 6.44 7.17 7.28
C SER A 39 5.96 5.71 7.14
N LEU A 40 6.81 4.84 6.57
CA LEU A 40 6.46 3.43 6.35
C LEU A 40 6.56 2.59 7.63
N LEU A 41 7.62 2.81 8.43
CA LEU A 41 7.93 1.97 9.60
C LEU A 41 7.31 2.50 10.90
N ASP A 42 6.57 3.61 10.87
CA ASP A 42 5.94 4.22 12.06
C ASP A 42 4.72 3.42 12.59
N GLY A 43 4.72 2.13 12.42
CA GLY A 43 3.65 1.25 12.87
C GLY A 43 2.39 1.34 12.00
N GLY A 44 1.25 1.09 12.61
CA GLY A 44 -0.05 1.01 11.94
C GLY A 44 -0.64 -0.39 12.03
N LYS A 45 -1.90 -0.51 11.64
CA LYS A 45 -2.63 -1.79 11.74
C LYS A 45 -2.25 -2.81 10.66
N ARG A 46 -1.46 -2.45 9.66
CA ARG A 46 -1.05 -3.33 8.53
C ARG A 46 -2.19 -4.13 7.90
N ILE A 47 -3.41 -3.59 7.91
CA ILE A 47 -4.60 -4.34 7.50
C ILE A 47 -4.50 -4.83 6.05
N ARG A 48 -3.96 -4.00 5.15
CA ARG A 48 -3.87 -4.36 3.72
C ARG A 48 -2.86 -5.48 3.49
N GLY A 49 -1.68 -5.36 4.07
CA GLY A 49 -0.67 -6.41 4.03
C GLY A 49 -1.14 -7.70 4.70
N CYS A 50 -1.75 -7.61 5.88
CA CYS A 50 -2.32 -8.78 6.57
C CYS A 50 -3.42 -9.45 5.74
N LEU A 51 -4.27 -8.67 5.07
CA LEU A 51 -5.30 -9.21 4.18
C LEU A 51 -4.67 -9.95 2.98
N THR A 52 -3.60 -9.41 2.41
CA THR A 52 -2.85 -10.10 1.34
C THR A 52 -2.33 -11.46 1.79
N LEU A 53 -1.70 -11.53 2.97
CA LEU A 53 -1.18 -12.78 3.52
C LEU A 53 -2.31 -13.76 3.86
N ALA A 54 -3.38 -13.28 4.49
CA ALA A 54 -4.52 -14.11 4.86
C ALA A 54 -5.24 -14.71 3.66
N MET A 55 -5.43 -13.93 2.59
CA MET A 55 -6.07 -14.44 1.36
C MET A 55 -5.18 -15.43 0.63
N CYS A 56 -3.86 -15.26 0.67
CA CYS A 56 -2.93 -16.25 0.15
C CYS A 56 -3.05 -17.58 0.92
N GLU A 57 -3.02 -17.54 2.24
CA GLU A 57 -3.17 -18.74 3.09
C GLU A 57 -4.55 -19.39 2.91
N LEU A 58 -5.63 -18.62 2.85
CA LEU A 58 -6.99 -19.10 2.65
C LEU A 58 -7.14 -19.86 1.31
N CYS A 59 -6.45 -19.40 0.28
CA CYS A 59 -6.41 -20.05 -1.03
C CYS A 59 -5.41 -21.22 -1.12
N GLY A 60 -4.76 -21.60 -0.01
CA GLY A 60 -3.80 -22.70 0.06
C GLY A 60 -2.39 -22.37 -0.45
N GLY A 61 -2.06 -21.07 -0.61
CA GLY A 61 -0.74 -20.62 -1.02
C GLY A 61 0.24 -20.50 0.16
N GLU A 62 1.53 -20.42 -0.18
CA GLU A 62 2.60 -20.17 0.77
C GLU A 62 2.64 -18.69 1.17
N VAL A 63 2.39 -18.37 2.44
CA VAL A 63 2.31 -16.99 2.95
C VAL A 63 3.59 -16.18 2.63
N GLN A 64 4.75 -16.81 2.68
CA GLN A 64 6.02 -16.18 2.35
C GLN A 64 6.10 -15.71 0.90
N SER A 65 5.43 -16.39 -0.03
CA SER A 65 5.39 -16.00 -1.44
C SER A 65 4.62 -14.69 -1.67
N ALA A 66 3.63 -14.39 -0.81
CA ALA A 66 2.84 -13.18 -0.86
C ALA A 66 3.47 -12.01 -0.08
N LEU A 67 4.53 -12.22 0.71
CA LEU A 67 5.11 -11.20 1.57
C LEU A 67 5.65 -9.98 0.80
N PRO A 68 6.32 -10.10 -0.36
CA PRO A 68 6.70 -8.94 -1.18
C PRO A 68 5.49 -8.10 -1.61
N LEU A 69 4.37 -8.75 -1.95
CA LEU A 69 3.13 -8.07 -2.35
C LEU A 69 2.45 -7.39 -1.16
N ALA A 70 2.49 -8.00 0.03
CA ALA A 70 2.00 -7.40 1.27
C ALA A 70 2.81 -6.15 1.64
N CYS A 71 4.13 -6.17 1.47
CA CYS A 71 4.98 -4.99 1.65
C CYS A 71 4.69 -3.91 0.60
N ALA A 72 4.50 -4.29 -0.66
CA ALA A 72 4.18 -3.36 -1.74
C ALA A 72 2.87 -2.60 -1.49
N VAL A 73 1.80 -3.28 -1.08
CA VAL A 73 0.52 -2.61 -0.81
C VAL A 73 0.59 -1.67 0.41
N GLU A 74 1.40 -1.98 1.42
CA GLU A 74 1.65 -1.09 2.56
C GLU A 74 2.48 0.13 2.15
N MET A 75 3.44 0.00 1.21
CA MET A 75 4.16 1.15 0.63
C MET A 75 3.23 2.07 -0.16
N VAL A 76 2.33 1.50 -0.98
CA VAL A 76 1.30 2.27 -1.68
C VAL A 76 0.40 3.02 -0.69
N HIS A 77 0.01 2.38 0.41
CA HIS A 77 -0.75 3.06 1.46
C HIS A 77 0.06 4.15 2.16
N ALA A 78 1.34 3.91 2.45
CA ALA A 78 2.18 4.89 3.15
C ALA A 78 2.44 6.15 2.30
N TYR A 79 2.71 6.01 0.99
CA TYR A 79 2.88 7.18 0.13
C TYR A 79 1.62 8.04 0.10
N SER A 80 0.43 7.43 0.04
CA SER A 80 -0.82 8.18 -0.01
C SER A 80 -1.01 9.03 1.24
N LEU A 81 -0.65 8.51 2.42
CA LEU A 81 -0.71 9.28 3.67
C LEU A 81 0.29 10.44 3.69
N ILE A 82 1.51 10.24 3.14
CA ILE A 82 2.49 11.33 3.04
C ILE A 82 1.95 12.47 2.18
N HIS A 83 1.36 12.13 1.02
CA HIS A 83 0.85 13.13 0.08
C HIS A 83 -0.43 13.79 0.58
N ASP A 84 -1.32 13.03 1.22
CA ASP A 84 -2.54 13.58 1.83
C ASP A 84 -2.21 14.65 2.89
N ASP A 85 -1.13 14.44 3.68
CA ASP A 85 -0.72 15.39 4.73
C ASP A 85 -0.09 16.68 4.21
N LEU A 86 0.31 16.77 2.93
CA LEU A 86 0.98 17.95 2.37
C LEU A 86 0.11 19.23 2.47
N PRO A 87 0.74 20.43 2.57
CA PRO A 87 0.02 21.70 2.63
C PRO A 87 -0.90 21.98 1.45
N CYS A 88 -0.65 21.38 0.29
CA CYS A 88 -1.51 21.50 -0.90
C CYS A 88 -2.66 20.48 -0.92
N MET A 89 -2.78 19.63 0.10
CA MET A 89 -3.80 18.62 0.30
C MET A 89 -4.54 18.88 1.61
N ASP A 90 -4.54 17.96 2.57
CA ASP A 90 -5.26 18.08 3.85
C ASP A 90 -4.54 19.03 4.85
N ASN A 91 -3.25 19.33 4.62
CA ASN A 91 -2.40 20.17 5.46
C ASN A 91 -2.38 19.73 6.94
N ASP A 92 -2.20 18.43 7.15
CA ASP A 92 -2.18 17.85 8.49
C ASP A 92 -0.79 17.92 9.13
N ASP A 93 -0.67 18.58 10.28
CA ASP A 93 0.58 18.69 11.03
C ASP A 93 0.98 17.36 11.71
N LEU A 94 0.01 16.49 12.01
CA LEU A 94 0.22 15.25 12.77
C LEU A 94 -0.36 14.04 12.06
N ARG A 95 0.41 12.96 12.03
CA ARG A 95 -0.04 11.63 11.60
C ARG A 95 0.24 10.61 12.71
N ARG A 96 -0.80 9.89 13.18
CA ARG A 96 -0.70 8.92 14.29
C ARG A 96 -0.09 9.50 15.57
N GLY A 97 -0.34 10.79 15.85
CA GLY A 97 0.18 11.48 17.03
C GLY A 97 1.63 11.97 16.94
N LYS A 98 2.28 11.82 15.78
CA LYS A 98 3.63 12.33 15.49
C LYS A 98 3.59 13.39 14.40
N PRO A 99 4.60 14.26 14.28
CA PRO A 99 4.70 15.19 13.17
C PRO A 99 4.58 14.47 11.83
N SER A 100 3.76 15.01 10.91
CA SER A 100 3.65 14.50 9.54
C SER A 100 5.00 14.60 8.82
N CYS A 101 5.13 13.90 7.70
CA CYS A 101 6.39 13.82 6.97
C CYS A 101 6.88 15.21 6.54
N HIS A 102 5.99 16.09 6.05
CA HIS A 102 6.36 17.44 5.60
C HIS A 102 6.76 18.35 6.74
N ILE A 103 6.18 18.20 7.92
CA ILE A 103 6.59 18.95 9.12
C ILE A 103 7.99 18.54 9.57
N LYS A 104 8.30 17.25 9.52
CA LYS A 104 9.60 16.73 10.01
C LYS A 104 10.74 16.95 9.01
N PHE A 105 10.50 16.75 7.72
CA PHE A 105 11.55 16.71 6.69
C PHE A 105 11.48 17.86 5.69
N GLY A 106 10.40 18.65 5.71
CA GLY A 106 10.07 19.70 4.74
C GLY A 106 9.26 19.16 3.55
N GLU A 107 8.46 20.03 2.93
CA GLU A 107 7.50 19.68 1.87
C GLU A 107 8.14 18.95 0.68
N GLY A 108 9.25 19.50 0.14
CA GLY A 108 9.91 18.89 -1.02
C GLY A 108 10.46 17.49 -0.73
N THR A 109 10.99 17.25 0.49
CA THR A 109 11.45 15.91 0.88
C THR A 109 10.27 14.96 1.07
N ALA A 110 9.17 15.43 1.65
CA ALA A 110 7.97 14.62 1.83
C ALA A 110 7.33 14.23 0.49
N LEU A 111 7.22 15.18 -0.44
CA LEU A 111 6.75 14.91 -1.81
C LEU A 111 7.57 13.81 -2.47
N LEU A 112 8.91 13.97 -2.47
CA LEU A 112 9.82 12.98 -3.07
C LEU A 112 9.81 11.64 -2.34
N ALA A 113 9.58 11.61 -1.02
CA ALA A 113 9.46 10.37 -0.25
C ALA A 113 8.18 9.60 -0.62
N GLY A 114 7.07 10.31 -0.86
CA GLY A 114 5.85 9.71 -1.39
C GLY A 114 6.05 9.11 -2.79
N ASP A 115 6.63 9.89 -3.73
CA ASP A 115 6.95 9.41 -5.09
C ASP A 115 7.87 8.18 -5.05
N ALA A 116 8.89 8.22 -4.19
CA ALA A 116 9.84 7.12 -4.03
C ALA A 116 9.16 5.87 -3.48
N LEU A 117 8.29 5.97 -2.46
CA LEU A 117 7.55 4.83 -1.92
C LEU A 117 6.59 4.23 -2.96
N LEU A 118 5.87 5.07 -3.72
CA LEU A 118 5.00 4.59 -4.79
C LEU A 118 5.78 3.82 -5.85
N THR A 119 6.89 4.37 -6.32
CA THR A 119 7.75 3.70 -7.31
C THR A 119 8.36 2.42 -6.73
N HIS A 120 8.84 2.47 -5.48
CA HIS A 120 9.48 1.34 -4.81
C HIS A 120 8.53 0.19 -4.51
N ALA A 121 7.22 0.47 -4.34
CA ALA A 121 6.20 -0.56 -4.19
C ALA A 121 6.17 -1.54 -5.37
N PHE A 122 6.36 -1.06 -6.60
CA PHE A 122 6.40 -1.93 -7.77
C PHE A 122 7.70 -2.73 -7.87
N SER A 123 8.81 -2.18 -7.37
CA SER A 123 10.06 -2.92 -7.21
C SER A 123 9.86 -4.08 -6.21
N ALA A 124 9.33 -3.78 -5.02
CA ALA A 124 9.05 -4.78 -4.00
C ALA A 124 8.10 -5.89 -4.51
N ALA A 125 7.03 -5.52 -5.23
CA ALA A 125 6.13 -6.51 -5.83
C ALA A 125 6.87 -7.41 -6.85
N SER A 126 7.80 -6.84 -7.63
CA SER A 126 8.59 -7.57 -8.62
C SER A 126 9.60 -8.52 -7.99
N ASP A 127 10.07 -8.24 -6.77
CA ASP A 127 11.00 -9.11 -6.04
C ASP A 127 10.43 -10.51 -5.78
N ALA A 128 9.11 -10.68 -5.80
CA ALA A 128 8.49 -12.01 -5.75
C ALA A 128 8.94 -12.92 -6.90
N TYR A 129 9.24 -12.36 -8.08
CA TYR A 129 9.84 -13.10 -9.19
C TYR A 129 11.35 -13.30 -9.01
N PHE A 130 12.09 -12.22 -8.69
CA PHE A 130 13.56 -12.28 -8.60
C PHE A 130 14.02 -13.15 -7.44
N ASN A 131 13.25 -13.25 -6.37
CA ASN A 131 13.48 -14.16 -5.24
C ASN A 131 13.01 -15.59 -5.52
N GLY A 132 12.42 -15.86 -6.69
CA GLY A 132 11.98 -17.19 -7.10
C GLY A 132 10.72 -17.70 -6.38
N THR A 133 9.96 -16.81 -5.73
CA THR A 133 8.76 -17.21 -4.96
C THR A 133 7.51 -17.31 -5.83
N LEU A 134 7.39 -16.47 -6.87
CA LEU A 134 6.25 -16.47 -7.79
C LEU A 134 6.70 -16.46 -9.26
N PRO A 135 5.94 -17.09 -10.18
CA PRO A 135 6.23 -17.04 -11.62
C PRO A 135 5.99 -15.65 -12.18
N ALA A 136 6.72 -15.28 -13.24
CA ALA A 136 6.66 -13.96 -13.88
C ALA A 136 5.23 -13.54 -14.28
N GLU A 137 4.43 -14.46 -14.81
CA GLU A 137 3.04 -14.20 -15.19
C GLU A 137 2.20 -13.76 -13.98
N THR A 138 2.34 -14.44 -12.84
CA THR A 138 1.64 -14.08 -11.59
C THR A 138 2.07 -12.70 -11.12
N VAL A 139 3.37 -12.42 -11.10
CA VAL A 139 3.90 -11.10 -10.68
C VAL A 139 3.40 -10.00 -11.61
N LEU A 140 3.37 -10.22 -12.93
CA LEU A 140 2.84 -9.25 -13.88
C LEU A 140 1.35 -8.95 -13.62
N ARG A 141 0.55 -9.97 -13.30
CA ARG A 141 -0.86 -9.81 -12.90
C ARG A 141 -0.99 -9.01 -11.61
N CYS A 142 -0.13 -9.28 -10.61
CA CYS A 142 -0.12 -8.56 -9.33
C CYS A 142 0.27 -7.09 -9.53
N VAL A 143 1.30 -6.80 -10.31
CA VAL A 143 1.74 -5.44 -10.63
C VAL A 143 0.62 -4.67 -11.36
N ASN A 144 -0.03 -5.29 -12.34
CA ASN A 144 -1.16 -4.67 -13.04
C ASN A 144 -2.33 -4.40 -12.10
N GLN A 145 -2.70 -5.35 -11.23
CA GLN A 145 -3.75 -5.19 -10.22
C GLN A 145 -3.45 -4.03 -9.27
N LEU A 146 -2.23 -3.97 -8.72
CA LEU A 146 -1.82 -2.93 -7.79
C LEU A 146 -1.79 -1.55 -8.45
N SER A 147 -1.26 -1.45 -9.67
CA SER A 147 -1.17 -0.18 -10.41
C SER A 147 -2.55 0.41 -10.72
N ARG A 148 -3.51 -0.42 -11.13
CA ARG A 148 -4.90 0.04 -11.37
C ARG A 148 -5.57 0.49 -10.08
N ALA A 149 -5.39 -0.26 -8.98
CA ALA A 149 -5.98 0.07 -7.69
C ALA A 149 -5.38 1.34 -7.08
N ALA A 150 -4.09 1.60 -7.29
CA ALA A 150 -3.42 2.82 -6.85
C ALA A 150 -3.71 4.03 -7.75
N GLY A 151 -3.95 3.79 -9.04
CA GLY A 151 -4.07 4.79 -10.10
C GLY A 151 -5.41 5.52 -10.15
N VAL A 152 -5.65 6.15 -11.31
CA VAL A 152 -6.86 6.99 -11.55
C VAL A 152 -8.16 6.19 -11.59
N GLU A 153 -8.09 4.88 -11.85
CA GLU A 153 -9.24 3.98 -11.77
C GLU A 153 -9.58 3.56 -10.32
N GLY A 154 -8.71 3.89 -9.36
CA GLY A 154 -8.80 3.52 -7.96
C GLY A 154 -8.51 4.69 -7.02
N MET A 155 -7.52 4.52 -6.14
CA MET A 155 -7.26 5.42 -5.01
C MET A 155 -7.03 6.89 -5.43
N ILE A 156 -6.21 7.16 -6.46
CA ILE A 156 -5.97 8.52 -6.95
C ILE A 156 -7.28 9.12 -7.50
N GLY A 157 -8.07 8.36 -8.26
CA GLY A 157 -9.36 8.83 -8.75
C GLY A 157 -10.33 9.17 -7.63
N GLY A 158 -10.38 8.35 -6.59
CA GLY A 158 -11.17 8.62 -5.39
C GLY A 158 -10.70 9.89 -4.65
N GLN A 159 -9.39 10.11 -4.56
CA GLN A 159 -8.81 11.31 -3.97
C GLN A 159 -9.17 12.59 -4.75
N VAL A 160 -9.12 12.53 -6.09
CA VAL A 160 -9.55 13.67 -6.94
C VAL A 160 -11.01 14.06 -6.68
N ILE A 161 -11.89 13.06 -6.48
CA ILE A 161 -13.29 13.32 -6.16
C ILE A 161 -13.42 13.95 -4.76
N ASP A 162 -12.65 13.43 -3.79
CA ASP A 162 -12.68 13.89 -2.39
C ASP A 162 -12.17 15.34 -2.22
N THR A 163 -11.17 15.74 -3.01
CA THR A 163 -10.57 17.08 -2.96
C THR A 163 -11.24 18.09 -3.91
N ALA A 164 -12.29 17.69 -4.65
CA ALA A 164 -13.01 18.60 -5.53
C ALA A 164 -13.72 19.70 -4.72
N PRO A 165 -13.77 20.97 -5.20
CA PRO A 165 -14.48 22.03 -4.51
C PRO A 165 -15.94 21.67 -4.25
N GLU A 166 -16.40 21.85 -3.01
CA GLU A 166 -17.79 21.60 -2.59
C GLU A 166 -18.74 22.70 -3.07
N GLU A 167 -18.91 22.86 -4.38
CA GLU A 167 -19.95 23.76 -4.92
C GLU A 167 -21.36 23.19 -4.75
N VAL A 168 -21.48 21.86 -4.76
CA VAL A 168 -22.73 21.11 -4.60
C VAL A 168 -22.46 19.89 -3.70
N PRO A 169 -23.28 19.64 -2.66
CA PRO A 169 -23.12 18.44 -1.84
C PRO A 169 -23.17 17.16 -2.68
N MET A 170 -22.27 16.20 -2.41
CA MET A 170 -22.28 14.90 -3.07
C MET A 170 -23.59 14.15 -2.80
N THR A 171 -24.12 13.47 -3.80
CA THR A 171 -25.19 12.49 -3.58
C THR A 171 -24.64 11.27 -2.83
N PRO A 172 -25.52 10.50 -2.15
CA PRO A 172 -25.09 9.24 -1.49
C PRO A 172 -24.33 8.31 -2.43
N GLU A 173 -24.74 8.20 -3.70
CA GLU A 173 -24.12 7.35 -4.71
C GLU A 173 -22.71 7.85 -5.09
N GLN A 174 -22.53 9.17 -5.19
CA GLN A 174 -21.22 9.78 -5.44
C GLN A 174 -20.27 9.57 -4.26
N LEU A 175 -20.79 9.70 -3.02
CA LEU A 175 -20.02 9.44 -1.80
C LEU A 175 -19.60 7.97 -1.70
N GLU A 176 -20.51 7.03 -2.02
CA GLU A 176 -20.20 5.60 -2.06
C GLU A 176 -19.14 5.28 -3.12
N ALA A 177 -19.26 5.84 -4.32
CA ALA A 177 -18.30 5.69 -5.39
C ALA A 177 -16.91 6.22 -4.97
N MET A 178 -16.84 7.42 -4.38
CA MET A 178 -15.61 8.00 -3.86
C MET A 178 -14.97 7.11 -2.79
N HIS A 179 -15.71 6.63 -1.79
CA HIS A 179 -15.19 5.72 -0.76
C HIS A 179 -14.72 4.38 -1.35
N SER A 180 -15.47 3.83 -2.31
CA SER A 180 -15.10 2.60 -3.02
C SER A 180 -13.79 2.74 -3.78
N MET A 181 -13.50 3.93 -4.33
CA MET A 181 -12.26 4.23 -5.04
C MET A 181 -11.13 4.60 -4.09
N LYS A 182 -11.30 5.65 -3.25
CA LYS A 182 -10.24 6.17 -2.36
C LYS A 182 -9.73 5.11 -1.38
N THR A 183 -10.64 4.33 -0.80
CA THR A 183 -10.31 3.35 0.25
C THR A 183 -10.51 1.91 -0.22
N GLY A 184 -11.65 1.62 -0.84
CA GLY A 184 -12.04 0.26 -1.21
C GLY A 184 -11.14 -0.37 -2.27
N ALA A 185 -10.67 0.38 -3.26
CA ALA A 185 -9.86 -0.15 -4.35
C ALA A 185 -8.57 -0.83 -3.85
N LEU A 186 -7.85 -0.19 -2.94
CA LEU A 186 -6.60 -0.74 -2.41
C LEU A 186 -6.85 -1.92 -1.45
N ILE A 187 -7.96 -1.91 -0.69
CA ILE A 187 -8.36 -3.05 0.17
C ILE A 187 -8.72 -4.26 -0.70
N ARG A 188 -9.54 -4.09 -1.75
CA ARG A 188 -9.84 -5.16 -2.70
C ARG A 188 -8.59 -5.67 -3.38
N SER A 189 -7.70 -4.76 -3.80
CA SER A 189 -6.43 -5.14 -4.41
C SER A 189 -5.59 -6.02 -3.48
N ALA A 190 -5.52 -5.69 -2.20
CA ALA A 190 -4.81 -6.49 -1.21
C ALA A 190 -5.32 -7.94 -1.15
N ALA A 191 -6.64 -8.13 -1.14
CA ALA A 191 -7.26 -9.46 -1.18
C ALA A 191 -6.92 -10.20 -2.49
N VAL A 192 -7.08 -9.53 -3.64
CA VAL A 192 -6.79 -10.10 -4.96
C VAL A 192 -5.31 -10.50 -5.09
N LEU A 193 -4.38 -9.68 -4.60
CA LEU A 193 -2.94 -10.00 -4.60
C LEU A 193 -2.66 -11.32 -3.86
N GLY A 194 -3.29 -11.53 -2.70
CA GLY A 194 -3.16 -12.79 -1.97
C GLY A 194 -3.68 -13.99 -2.75
N CYS A 195 -4.87 -13.88 -3.34
CA CYS A 195 -5.43 -14.93 -4.19
C CYS A 195 -4.55 -15.25 -5.40
N LEU A 196 -4.00 -14.21 -6.06
CA LEU A 196 -3.09 -14.37 -7.19
C LEU A 196 -1.79 -15.06 -6.79
N ALA A 197 -1.22 -14.68 -5.63
CA ALA A 197 0.00 -15.31 -5.10
C ALA A 197 -0.20 -16.80 -4.81
N ALA A 198 -1.39 -17.20 -4.36
CA ALA A 198 -1.75 -18.60 -4.15
C ALA A 198 -2.06 -19.37 -5.45
N GLY A 199 -2.08 -18.71 -6.61
CA GLY A 199 -2.51 -19.34 -7.87
C GLY A 199 -4.00 -19.67 -7.91
N ALA A 200 -4.84 -18.95 -7.17
CA ALA A 200 -6.28 -19.20 -7.10
C ALA A 200 -6.93 -19.10 -8.49
N PRO A 201 -7.95 -19.94 -8.78
CA PRO A 201 -8.72 -19.88 -10.01
C PRO A 201 -9.39 -18.51 -10.20
N ARG A 202 -9.62 -18.14 -11.47
CA ARG A 202 -10.17 -16.81 -11.80
C ARG A 202 -11.54 -16.53 -11.17
N ASP A 203 -12.39 -17.52 -11.07
CA ASP A 203 -13.71 -17.42 -10.44
C ASP A 203 -13.63 -17.10 -8.94
N VAL A 204 -12.62 -17.62 -8.24
CA VAL A 204 -12.32 -17.28 -6.83
C VAL A 204 -11.80 -15.85 -6.71
N VAL A 205 -10.93 -15.42 -7.64
CA VAL A 205 -10.37 -14.06 -7.64
C VAL A 205 -11.44 -12.99 -7.92
N MET A 206 -12.52 -13.35 -8.63
CA MET A 206 -13.57 -12.42 -9.05
C MET A 206 -14.78 -12.35 -8.09
N GLN A 207 -14.81 -13.17 -7.05
CA GLN A 207 -15.81 -13.11 -5.96
C GLN A 207 -15.46 -12.02 -4.94
#